data_194d39a958c395eea67bcf7f4d2463cc
#
_entry.id   194d39a958c395eea67bcf7f4d2463cc
#
_cell.length_a   1.000
_cell.length_b   1.000
_cell.length_c   1.000
_cell.angle_alpha   90.00
_cell.angle_beta   90.00
_cell.angle_gamma   90.00
#
_symmetry.space_group_name_H-M   'P 1'
#
loop_
_entity.id
_entity.type
_entity.pdbx_description
1 polymer ?
#
loop_
_entity_poly.entity_id
_entity_poly.type
_entity_poly.pdbx_seq_one_letter_code
_entity_poly.pdbx_strand_id
1 'polypeptide(L)' 'MIYIGIDVAKDKHDCFITNSEGEVLFNAFTIPNNADGFHDLFQKISSLTNDFSNVKVGLEATGHYNYNLLGFQIGRAHV' A
#
# COMPACT_ATOMS: atom_id res chain seq x y z
N MET A 1 12.51 -1.06 7.91
CA MET A 1 11.82 -1.33 6.62
C MET A 1 10.36 -1.60 6.89
N ILE A 2 9.50 -0.98 6.14
CA ILE A 2 8.05 -1.14 6.24
C ILE A 2 7.58 -1.91 5.03
N TYR A 3 6.79 -2.95 5.26
CA TYR A 3 6.24 -3.79 4.20
C TYR A 3 4.73 -3.60 4.14
N ILE A 4 4.23 -3.35 2.94
CA ILE A 4 2.81 -3.19 2.69
C ILE A 4 2.37 -4.33 1.78
N GLY A 5 1.43 -5.12 2.24
CA GLY A 5 0.80 -6.15 1.42
C GLY A 5 -0.54 -5.65 0.92
N ILE A 6 -0.77 -5.77 -0.37
CA ILE A 6 -2.02 -5.33 -0.98
C ILE A 6 -2.58 -6.47 -1.80
N ASP A 7 -3.78 -6.91 -1.45
CA ASP A 7 -4.55 -7.87 -2.23
C ASP A 7 -5.45 -7.05 -3.16
N VAL A 8 -5.08 -6.99 -4.42
CA VAL A 8 -5.68 -6.10 -5.41
C VAL A 8 -6.95 -6.71 -5.97
N ALA A 9 -8.01 -5.94 -5.95
CA ALA A 9 -9.29 -6.31 -6.56
C ALA A 9 -9.82 -5.15 -7.40
N LYS A 10 -10.90 -5.39 -8.09
CA LYS A 10 -11.44 -4.42 -9.05
C LYS A 10 -11.93 -3.14 -8.39
N ASP A 11 -12.69 -3.29 -7.32
CA ASP A 11 -13.40 -2.16 -6.70
C ASP A 11 -12.74 -1.68 -5.41
N LYS A 12 -12.04 -2.56 -4.74
CA LYS A 12 -11.39 -2.25 -3.47
C LYS A 12 -10.20 -3.17 -3.25
N HIS A 13 -9.28 -2.74 -2.42
CA HIS A 13 -8.07 -3.50 -2.12
C HIS A 13 -7.98 -3.76 -0.64
N ASP A 14 -7.58 -4.97 -0.27
CA ASP A 14 -7.31 -5.31 1.12
C ASP A 14 -5.82 -5.10 1.39
N CYS A 15 -5.49 -4.38 2.44
CA CYS A 15 -4.14 -3.98 2.76
C CYS A 15 -3.78 -4.39 4.17
N PHE A 16 -2.48 -4.63 4.40
CA PHE A 16 -1.93 -4.73 5.75
C PHE A 16 -0.52 -4.15 5.73
N ILE A 17 -0.05 -3.71 6.89
CA ILE A 17 1.26 -3.08 7.00
C ILE A 17 2.01 -3.73 8.15
N THR A 18 3.22 -4.19 7.86
CA THR A 18 4.11 -4.80 8.85
C THR A 18 5.50 -4.16 8.77
N ASN A 19 6.35 -4.47 9.73
CA ASN A 19 7.75 -4.08 9.66
C ASN A 19 8.64 -5.29 9.38
N SER A 20 9.95 -5.08 9.34
CA SER A 20 10.91 -6.14 9.03
C SER A 20 11.02 -7.20 10.12
N GLU A 21 10.55 -6.93 11.33
CA GLU A 21 10.50 -7.89 12.42
C GLU A 21 9.20 -8.72 12.41
N GLY A 22 8.32 -8.47 11.47
CA GLY A 22 7.05 -9.16 11.38
C GLY A 22 5.96 -8.61 12.29
N GLU A 23 6.19 -7.46 12.92
CA GLU A 23 5.15 -6.81 13.71
C GLU A 23 4.10 -6.20 12.80
N VAL A 24 2.83 -6.38 13.18
CA VAL A 24 1.72 -5.78 12.44
C VAL A 24 1.57 -4.33 12.91
N LEU A 25 1.84 -3.40 12.01
CA LEU A 25 1.72 -1.97 12.28
C LEU A 25 0.30 -1.47 12.05
N PHE A 26 -0.37 -2.00 11.04
CA PHE A 26 -1.80 -1.82 10.81
C PHE A 26 -2.40 -3.17 10.46
N ASN A 27 -3.46 -3.55 11.17
CA ASN A 27 -4.22 -4.74 10.84
C ASN A 27 -4.90 -4.57 9.47
N ALA A 28 -5.36 -5.67 8.91
CA ALA A 28 -6.00 -5.66 7.60
C ALA A 28 -7.08 -4.56 7.53
N PHE A 29 -7.00 -3.76 6.50
CA PHE A 29 -7.96 -2.71 6.22
C PHE A 29 -8.24 -2.69 4.73
N THR A 30 -9.35 -2.10 4.35
CA THR A 30 -9.77 -2.04 2.96
C THR A 30 -9.76 -0.59 2.47
N ILE A 31 -9.25 -0.38 1.27
CA ILE A 31 -9.32 0.92 0.62
C ILE A 31 -10.10 0.78 -0.69
N PRO A 32 -10.90 1.79 -1.06
CA PRO A 32 -11.54 1.78 -2.38
C PRO A 32 -10.49 1.99 -3.48
N ASN A 33 -10.79 1.48 -4.67
CA ASN A 33 -9.90 1.62 -5.82
C ASN A 33 -10.12 2.98 -6.48
N ASN A 34 -9.74 4.04 -5.78
CA ASN A 34 -9.85 5.41 -6.26
C ASN A 34 -8.79 6.28 -5.54
N ALA A 35 -8.74 7.55 -5.92
CA ALA A 35 -7.75 8.48 -5.36
C ALA A 35 -7.89 8.64 -3.85
N ASP A 36 -9.11 8.66 -3.32
CA ASP A 36 -9.33 8.79 -1.88
C ASP A 36 -8.79 7.58 -1.12
N GLY A 37 -8.97 6.37 -1.67
CA GLY A 37 -8.43 5.16 -1.08
C GLY A 37 -6.91 5.17 -1.04
N PHE A 38 -6.28 5.55 -2.13
CA PHE A 38 -4.82 5.62 -2.19
C PHE A 38 -4.27 6.72 -1.29
N HIS A 39 -4.98 7.83 -1.17
CA HIS A 39 -4.61 8.90 -0.26
C HIS A 39 -4.65 8.43 1.20
N ASP A 40 -5.67 7.66 1.57
CA ASP A 40 -5.79 7.07 2.91
C ASP A 40 -4.62 6.14 3.19
N LEU A 41 -4.29 5.27 2.24
CA LEU A 41 -3.14 4.39 2.37
C LEU A 41 -1.85 5.19 2.53
N PHE A 42 -1.67 6.22 1.72
CA PHE A 42 -0.50 7.08 1.77
C PHE A 42 -0.38 7.77 3.13
N GLN A 43 -1.48 8.23 3.70
CA GLN A 43 -1.47 8.86 5.03
C GLN A 43 -1.09 7.87 6.12
N LYS A 44 -1.56 6.63 6.03
CA LYS A 44 -1.18 5.60 6.99
C LYS A 44 0.33 5.32 6.92
N ILE A 45 0.88 5.25 5.72
CA ILE A 45 2.32 5.06 5.54
C ILE A 45 3.08 6.25 6.12
N SER A 46 2.62 7.46 5.85
CA SER A 46 3.26 8.68 6.33
C SER A 46 3.27 8.79 7.84
N SER A 47 2.30 8.19 8.51
CA SER A 47 2.27 8.17 9.97
C SER A 47 3.33 7.25 10.56
N LEU A 48 3.86 6.31 9.77
CA LEU A 48 4.86 5.35 10.21
C LEU A 48 6.28 5.76 9.82
N THR A 49 6.44 6.45 8.72
CA THR A 49 7.74 6.91 8.24
C THR A 49 7.58 8.13 7.37
N ASN A 50 8.56 9.00 7.38
CA ASN A 50 8.66 10.11 6.44
C ASN A 50 9.69 9.84 5.34
N ASP A 51 10.27 8.65 5.32
CA ASP A 51 11.22 8.23 4.30
C ASP A 51 10.64 7.07 3.51
N PHE A 52 10.05 7.36 2.36
CA PHE A 52 9.40 6.35 1.53
C PHE A 52 10.37 5.39 0.84
N SER A 53 11.65 5.69 0.83
CA SER A 53 12.65 4.73 0.36
C SER A 53 12.74 3.51 1.29
N ASN A 54 12.22 3.63 2.50
CA ASN A 54 12.19 2.58 3.51
C ASN A 54 10.90 1.76 3.46
N VAL A 55 10.15 1.85 2.37
CA VAL A 55 8.85 1.19 2.21
C VAL A 55 8.90 0.25 1.01
N LYS A 56 8.46 -0.99 1.21
CA LYS A 56 8.30 -1.95 0.13
C LYS A 56 6.83 -2.35 0.02
N VAL A 57 6.34 -2.40 -1.21
CA VAL A 57 4.96 -2.78 -1.49
C VAL A 57 4.95 -4.10 -2.22
N GLY A 58 4.26 -5.08 -1.66
CA GLY A 58 4.01 -6.35 -2.30
C GLY A 58 2.56 -6.42 -2.76
N LEU A 59 2.36 -6.87 -3.98
CA LEU A 59 1.04 -6.97 -4.58
C LEU A 59 0.71 -8.40 -4.90
N GLU A 60 -0.50 -8.82 -4.51
CA GLU A 60 -1.09 -10.06 -4.97
C GLU A 60 -2.39 -9.71 -5.67
N ALA A 61 -2.54 -10.17 -6.90
CA ALA A 61 -3.68 -9.82 -7.69
C ALA A 61 -4.22 -11.02 -8.43
N THR A 62 -5.55 -11.07 -8.52
CA THR A 62 -6.22 -12.07 -9.34
C THR A 62 -6.44 -11.55 -10.78
N GLY A 63 -5.98 -10.34 -11.06
CA GLY A 63 -6.15 -9.70 -12.37
C GLY A 63 -4.91 -8.91 -12.77
N HIS A 64 -5.10 -7.95 -13.67
CA HIS A 64 -4.01 -7.21 -14.29
C HIS A 64 -3.92 -5.76 -13.79
N TYR A 65 -4.47 -5.47 -12.63
CA TYR A 65 -4.55 -4.10 -12.11
C TYR A 65 -3.35 -3.71 -11.28
N ASN A 66 -2.59 -4.69 -10.83
CA ASN A 66 -1.51 -4.49 -9.88
C ASN A 66 -0.44 -3.51 -10.38
N TYR A 67 -0.19 -3.52 -11.69
CA TYR A 67 0.82 -2.61 -12.26
C TYR A 67 0.40 -1.16 -12.15
N ASN A 68 -0.88 -0.88 -12.41
CA ASN A 68 -1.39 0.48 -12.31
C ASN A 68 -1.37 0.97 -10.88
N LEU A 69 -1.76 0.12 -9.95
CA LEU A 69 -1.72 0.46 -8.53
C LEU A 69 -0.29 0.72 -8.07
N LEU A 70 0.63 -0.17 -8.43
CA LEU A 70 2.03 -0.01 -8.07
C LEU A 70 2.61 1.26 -8.67
N GLY A 71 2.34 1.54 -9.94
CA GLY A 71 2.79 2.75 -10.60
C GLY A 71 2.26 4.00 -9.94
N PHE A 72 1.00 3.99 -9.54
CA PHE A 72 0.41 5.12 -8.84
C PHE A 72 1.11 5.40 -7.51
N GLN A 73 1.29 4.36 -6.69
CA GLN A 73 1.90 4.52 -5.37
C GLN A 73 3.37 4.92 -5.46
N ILE A 74 4.13 4.23 -6.27
CA ILE A 74 5.56 4.49 -6.40
C ILE A 74 5.78 5.84 -7.07
N GLY A 75 5.03 6.16 -8.11
CA GLY A 75 5.14 7.44 -8.79
C GLY A 75 4.87 8.59 -7.84
N ARG A 76 3.89 8.46 -6.96
CA ARG A 76 3.61 9.47 -5.96
C ARG A 76 4.68 9.58 -4.90
N ALA A 77 5.25 8.45 -4.51
CA ALA A 77 6.28 8.43 -3.48
C ALA A 77 7.59 9.04 -3.97
N HIS A 78 7.83 8.98 -5.26
CA HIS A 78 9.09 9.45 -5.86
C HIS A 78 8.99 10.82 -6.52
N VAL A 79 7.82 11.37 -6.58
CA VAL A 79 7.63 12.70 -7.18
C VAL A 79 7.97 13.86 -6.22
#